data_d4635de4333d12a7bb900a7dda1f50b9
#
_entry.id   d4635de4333d12a7bb900a7dda1f50b9
#
_cell.length_a   1.000
_cell.length_b   1.000
_cell.length_c   1.000
_cell.angle_alpha   90.00
_cell.angle_beta   90.00
_cell.angle_gamma   90.00
#
_symmetry.space_group_name_H-M   'P 1'
#
loop_
_entity.id
_entity.type
_entity.pdbx_description
1 polymer ?
#
loop_
_entity_poly.entity_id
_entity_poly.type
_entity_poly.pdbx_seq_one_letter_code
_entity_poly.pdbx_strand_id
1 'polypeptide(L)'
;LLSLTMSVCPYCYRVLPSVIVERENKVYIRKSCPDHGEIEELYYGDVELYKRVSKFYEEGRGTKHVYTKVITTCPFNCGLCAMHKQHTALVNLVATNRCDLSCWYCFFYSEAAGYVYEPSLEQVREMIRSVKKQGVTVAVQITGGEPLLREDLFDIIRILREEGVRHIQLNTNGLKFARLYLSEPVKAIEYARILRNKWFKHYLLKFRWSNS
;
A
#
# COMPACT_ATOMS: atom_id res chain seq x y z
N LEU A 1 -30.25 10.47 -5.23
CA LEU A 1 -29.24 10.64 -4.19
C LEU A 1 -28.92 9.28 -3.59
N LEU A 2 -27.65 8.90 -3.61
CA LEU A 2 -27.18 7.65 -3.01
C LEU A 2 -26.54 7.89 -1.64
N SER A 3 -25.66 8.90 -1.51
CA SER A 3 -25.02 9.23 -0.24
C SER A 3 -24.49 10.66 -0.22
N LEU A 4 -24.19 11.14 0.99
CA LEU A 4 -23.44 12.36 1.25
C LEU A 4 -22.00 12.02 1.58
N THR A 5 -21.05 12.84 1.13
CA THR A 5 -19.63 12.63 1.39
C THR A 5 -18.87 13.95 1.38
N MET A 6 -17.59 13.87 1.62
CA MET A 6 -16.65 14.96 1.40
C MET A 6 -15.75 14.61 0.22
N SER A 7 -15.44 15.60 -0.61
CA SER A 7 -14.51 15.46 -1.72
C SER A 7 -13.61 16.69 -1.79
N VAL A 8 -12.72 16.76 -2.78
CA VAL A 8 -11.85 17.91 -2.99
C VAL A 8 -12.13 18.55 -4.35
N CYS A 9 -11.97 19.85 -4.42
CA CYS A 9 -11.96 20.54 -5.70
C CYS A 9 -10.71 20.13 -6.48
N PRO A 10 -10.81 19.69 -7.75
CA PRO A 10 -9.65 19.30 -8.54
C PRO A 10 -8.72 20.46 -8.91
N TYR A 11 -9.17 21.70 -8.76
CA TYR A 11 -8.40 22.89 -9.12
C TYR A 11 -7.69 23.56 -7.95
N CYS A 12 -8.36 23.70 -6.79
CA CYS A 12 -7.78 24.37 -5.62
C CYS A 12 -7.61 23.46 -4.40
N TYR A 13 -7.95 22.18 -4.52
CA TYR A 13 -7.85 21.15 -3.47
C TYR A 13 -8.63 21.45 -2.19
N ARG A 14 -9.55 22.44 -2.22
CA ARG A 14 -10.46 22.71 -1.08
C ARG A 14 -11.35 21.51 -0.84
N VAL A 15 -11.50 21.13 0.42
CA VAL A 15 -12.44 20.09 0.84
C VAL A 15 -13.86 20.64 0.78
N LEU A 16 -14.75 19.93 0.11
CA LEU A 16 -16.11 20.35 -0.20
C LEU A 16 -17.12 19.28 0.20
N PRO A 17 -18.27 19.66 0.77
CA PRO A 17 -19.43 18.78 0.84
C PRO A 17 -19.81 18.33 -0.56
N SER A 18 -20.11 17.06 -0.70
CA SER A 18 -20.38 16.45 -2.00
C SER A 18 -21.52 15.45 -1.89
N VAL A 19 -22.23 15.26 -2.98
CA VAL A 19 -23.31 14.30 -3.09
C VAL A 19 -22.98 13.24 -4.12
N ILE A 20 -23.32 12.00 -3.83
CA ILE A 20 -23.23 10.89 -4.78
C ILE A 20 -24.64 10.63 -5.31
N VAL A 21 -24.79 10.72 -6.61
CA VAL A 21 -26.07 10.61 -7.31
C VAL A 21 -26.03 9.55 -8.40
N GLU A 22 -27.18 8.92 -8.60
CA GLU A 22 -27.41 8.01 -9.72
C GLU A 22 -28.06 8.76 -10.88
N ARG A 23 -27.57 8.53 -12.09
CA ARG A 23 -28.18 8.98 -13.33
C ARG A 23 -27.76 8.04 -14.48
N GLU A 24 -28.74 7.61 -15.30
CA GLU A 24 -28.48 6.77 -16.48
C GLU A 24 -27.64 5.53 -16.19
N ASN A 25 -27.99 4.79 -15.15
CA ASN A 25 -27.29 3.59 -14.69
C ASN A 25 -25.82 3.83 -14.29
N LYS A 26 -25.42 5.06 -14.04
CA LYS A 26 -24.09 5.47 -13.60
C LYS A 26 -24.15 6.25 -12.31
N VAL A 27 -23.03 6.35 -11.62
CA VAL A 27 -22.89 7.10 -10.39
C VAL A 27 -21.99 8.31 -10.61
N TYR A 28 -22.44 9.47 -10.18
CA TYR A 28 -21.71 10.73 -10.28
C TYR A 28 -21.46 11.30 -8.90
N ILE A 29 -20.33 11.97 -8.72
CA ILE A 29 -20.06 12.82 -7.56
C ILE A 29 -20.21 14.30 -7.96
N ARG A 30 -21.03 15.02 -7.19
CA ARG A 30 -21.31 16.44 -7.43
C ARG A 30 -20.87 17.25 -6.23
N LYS A 31 -20.27 18.40 -6.49
CA LYS A 31 -19.76 19.33 -5.48
C LYS A 31 -19.80 20.75 -6.04
N SER A 32 -19.93 21.74 -5.15
CA SER A 32 -19.87 23.16 -5.52
C SER A 32 -18.65 23.80 -4.87
N CYS A 33 -17.76 24.36 -5.66
CA CYS A 33 -16.62 25.13 -5.19
C CYS A 33 -16.91 26.62 -5.29
N PRO A 34 -16.71 27.40 -4.22
CA PRO A 34 -16.92 28.84 -4.27
C PRO A 34 -16.12 29.55 -5.37
N ASP A 35 -14.92 29.04 -5.69
CA ASP A 35 -14.02 29.67 -6.65
C ASP A 35 -14.13 29.08 -8.07
N HIS A 36 -14.67 27.83 -8.20
CA HIS A 36 -14.66 27.08 -9.47
C HIS A 36 -16.06 26.59 -9.88
N GLY A 37 -17.12 26.94 -9.11
CA GLY A 37 -18.50 26.60 -9.41
C GLY A 37 -18.86 25.13 -9.24
N GLU A 38 -19.89 24.69 -9.94
CA GLU A 38 -20.39 23.32 -9.92
C GLU A 38 -19.46 22.37 -10.65
N ILE A 39 -19.17 21.24 -10.02
CA ILE A 39 -18.30 20.19 -10.55
C ILE A 39 -19.03 18.87 -10.43
N GLU A 40 -19.21 18.18 -11.55
CA GLU A 40 -19.75 16.83 -11.61
C GLU A 40 -18.76 15.92 -12.30
N GLU A 41 -18.47 14.76 -11.71
CA GLU A 41 -17.53 13.79 -12.25
C GLU A 41 -18.15 12.39 -12.22
N LEU A 42 -17.84 11.57 -13.23
CA LEU A 42 -18.21 10.15 -13.19
C LEU A 42 -17.45 9.48 -12.06
N TYR A 43 -18.19 8.94 -11.08
CA TYR A 43 -17.64 8.27 -9.93
C TYR A 43 -17.59 6.74 -10.11
N TYR A 44 -18.63 6.18 -10.72
CA TYR A 44 -18.70 4.75 -11.02
C TYR A 44 -19.50 4.47 -12.28
N GLY A 45 -19.02 3.57 -13.14
CA GLY A 45 -19.61 3.31 -14.46
C GLY A 45 -20.87 2.44 -14.44
N ASP A 46 -21.18 1.78 -13.32
CA ASP A 46 -22.33 0.88 -13.16
C ASP A 46 -22.91 1.02 -11.75
N VAL A 47 -24.16 1.45 -11.66
CA VAL A 47 -24.82 1.72 -10.37
C VAL A 47 -25.11 0.45 -9.57
N GLU A 48 -25.46 -0.64 -10.21
CA GLU A 48 -25.75 -1.88 -9.50
C GLU A 48 -24.47 -2.49 -8.91
N LEU A 49 -23.37 -2.43 -9.65
CA LEU A 49 -22.08 -2.81 -9.13
C LEU A 49 -21.65 -1.91 -7.97
N TYR A 50 -21.85 -0.59 -8.07
CA TYR A 50 -21.60 0.36 -6.98
C TYR A 50 -22.39 0.00 -5.73
N LYS A 51 -23.72 -0.21 -5.84
CA LYS A 51 -24.58 -0.60 -4.73
C LYS A 51 -24.14 -1.93 -4.10
N ARG A 52 -23.73 -2.90 -4.93
CA ARG A 52 -23.22 -4.19 -4.44
C ARG A 52 -21.91 -4.03 -3.66
N VAL A 53 -20.96 -3.27 -4.19
CA VAL A 53 -19.66 -3.02 -3.54
C VAL A 53 -19.82 -2.22 -2.25
N SER A 54 -20.75 -1.24 -2.24
CA SER A 54 -21.02 -0.41 -1.06
C SER A 54 -21.53 -1.20 0.15
N LYS A 55 -22.09 -2.40 -0.06
CA LYS A 55 -22.49 -3.30 1.04
C LYS A 55 -21.31 -3.84 1.85
N PHE A 56 -20.09 -3.80 1.30
CA PHE A 56 -18.87 -4.20 1.97
C PHE A 56 -18.15 -3.04 2.67
N TYR A 57 -18.80 -1.86 2.73
CA TYR A 57 -18.28 -0.75 3.50
C TYR A 57 -18.29 -1.10 5.00
N GLU A 58 -17.16 -0.94 5.64
CA GLU A 58 -16.99 -1.10 7.07
C GLU A 58 -16.21 0.09 7.63
N GLU A 59 -16.73 0.68 8.70
CA GLU A 59 -15.96 1.68 9.43
C GLU A 59 -14.80 0.99 10.14
N GLY A 60 -13.60 1.57 10.01
CA GLY A 60 -12.42 1.04 10.68
C GLY A 60 -12.52 1.23 12.20
N ARG A 61 -11.66 0.50 12.92
CA ARG A 61 -11.58 0.56 14.39
C ARG A 61 -10.79 1.76 14.92
N GLY A 62 -10.35 2.65 14.03
CA GLY A 62 -9.45 3.73 14.36
C GLY A 62 -8.05 3.25 14.74
N THR A 63 -7.24 4.13 15.30
CA THR A 63 -5.91 3.81 15.83
C THR A 63 -5.89 3.93 17.34
N LYS A 64 -5.35 2.92 18.04
CA LYS A 64 -5.18 2.97 19.50
C LYS A 64 -4.01 3.85 19.92
N HIS A 65 -3.04 4.06 19.04
CA HIS A 65 -1.87 4.89 19.28
C HIS A 65 -1.78 5.99 18.24
N VAL A 66 -1.72 7.22 18.73
CA VAL A 66 -1.69 8.43 17.89
C VAL A 66 -0.26 8.86 17.68
N TYR A 67 0.13 9.03 16.42
CA TYR A 67 1.47 9.48 16.03
C TYR A 67 1.48 10.95 15.56
N THR A 68 0.33 11.45 15.10
CA THR A 68 0.23 12.79 14.53
C THR A 68 -0.76 13.62 15.32
N LYS A 69 -0.34 14.80 15.77
CA LYS A 69 -1.24 15.78 16.40
C LYS A 69 -2.19 16.34 15.35
N VAL A 70 -3.45 16.57 15.74
CA VAL A 70 -4.42 17.28 14.92
C VAL A 70 -4.12 18.77 15.03
N ILE A 71 -3.60 19.36 13.96
CA ILE A 71 -3.31 20.81 13.85
C ILE A 71 -4.35 21.48 12.95
N THR A 72 -4.80 20.77 11.91
CA THR A 72 -5.79 21.24 10.95
C THR A 72 -6.65 20.05 10.49
N THR A 73 -7.62 20.29 9.61
CA THR A 73 -8.53 19.26 9.11
C THR A 73 -7.88 18.35 8.06
N CYS A 74 -8.39 17.10 7.95
CA CYS A 74 -8.08 16.25 6.80
C CYS A 74 -8.51 16.93 5.49
N PRO A 75 -7.71 16.76 4.41
CA PRO A 75 -6.49 15.96 4.28
C PRO A 75 -5.19 16.72 4.59
N PHE A 76 -5.26 17.98 5.02
CA PHE A 76 -4.09 18.85 5.18
C PHE A 76 -3.20 18.49 6.38
N ASN A 77 -3.68 17.66 7.28
CA ASN A 77 -2.94 17.10 8.41
C ASN A 77 -3.00 15.57 8.36
N CYS A 78 -2.66 14.99 7.20
CA CYS A 78 -2.74 13.55 7.02
C CYS A 78 -1.71 12.80 7.86
N GLY A 79 -2.18 11.78 8.57
CA GLY A 79 -1.36 10.90 9.40
C GLY A 79 -2.22 10.04 10.32
N LEU A 80 -1.59 9.26 11.17
CA LEU A 80 -2.27 8.45 12.18
C LEU A 80 -2.61 9.32 13.39
N CYS A 81 -3.62 10.17 13.25
CA CYS A 81 -4.11 11.07 14.29
C CYS A 81 -5.35 10.50 14.99
N ALA A 82 -5.81 11.18 16.05
CA ALA A 82 -6.99 10.78 16.81
C ALA A 82 -8.29 10.74 15.99
N MET A 83 -8.35 11.48 14.87
CA MET A 83 -9.49 11.51 13.97
C MET A 83 -9.44 10.40 12.89
N HIS A 84 -8.36 9.62 12.83
CA HIS A 84 -8.18 8.57 11.84
C HIS A 84 -9.13 7.40 12.10
N LYS A 85 -10.06 7.16 11.18
CA LYS A 85 -11.10 6.14 11.35
C LYS A 85 -10.62 4.72 11.04
N GLN A 86 -9.69 4.58 10.11
CA GLN A 86 -9.17 3.28 9.68
C GLN A 86 -8.00 2.84 10.54
N HIS A 87 -7.72 1.55 10.52
CA HIS A 87 -6.53 0.96 11.13
C HIS A 87 -5.60 0.42 10.04
N THR A 88 -4.33 0.25 10.38
CA THR A 88 -3.36 -0.34 9.45
C THR A 88 -3.70 -1.81 9.20
N ALA A 89 -4.07 -2.15 7.98
CA ALA A 89 -4.34 -3.53 7.56
C ALA A 89 -3.14 -4.16 6.83
N LEU A 90 -2.46 -3.37 5.99
CA LEU A 90 -1.29 -3.77 5.22
C LEU A 90 -0.17 -2.73 5.41
N VAL A 91 1.01 -3.22 5.74
CA VAL A 91 2.25 -2.42 5.80
C VAL A 91 3.07 -2.69 4.54
N ASN A 92 3.37 -1.65 3.79
CA ASN A 92 4.37 -1.71 2.73
C ASN A 92 5.74 -1.39 3.34
N LEU A 93 6.52 -2.44 3.63
CA LEU A 93 7.89 -2.30 4.13
C LEU A 93 8.83 -2.08 2.95
N VAL A 94 9.31 -0.84 2.80
CA VAL A 94 10.34 -0.51 1.81
C VAL A 94 11.67 -1.07 2.30
N ALA A 95 12.07 -2.22 1.75
CA ALA A 95 13.31 -2.88 2.15
C ALA A 95 14.54 -2.21 1.55
N THR A 96 14.43 -1.72 0.32
CA THR A 96 15.48 -1.00 -0.41
C THR A 96 14.86 -0.14 -1.49
N ASN A 97 15.50 0.95 -1.87
CA ASN A 97 15.16 1.67 -3.09
C ASN A 97 16.04 1.29 -4.29
N ARG A 98 17.02 0.40 -4.12
CA ARG A 98 17.78 -0.16 -5.26
C ARG A 98 16.87 -1.03 -6.11
N CYS A 99 17.01 -0.92 -7.43
CA CYS A 99 16.26 -1.74 -8.39
C CYS A 99 17.16 -2.03 -9.61
N ASP A 100 16.95 -3.16 -10.24
CA ASP A 100 17.59 -3.55 -11.51
C ASP A 100 16.66 -3.33 -12.71
N LEU A 101 15.60 -2.53 -12.53
CA LEU A 101 14.67 -2.06 -13.56
C LEU A 101 14.45 -0.55 -13.45
N SER A 102 14.22 0.10 -14.61
CA SER A 102 13.94 1.55 -14.76
C SER A 102 12.51 1.79 -15.23
N CYS A 103 11.52 1.26 -14.50
CA CYS A 103 10.11 1.38 -14.88
C CYS A 103 9.67 2.86 -14.90
N TRP A 104 9.19 3.36 -16.02
CA TRP A 104 8.73 4.75 -16.19
C TRP A 104 7.60 5.18 -15.23
N TYR A 105 6.82 4.23 -14.73
CA TYR A 105 5.73 4.43 -13.77
C TYR A 105 6.14 4.16 -12.31
N CYS A 106 7.43 4.05 -12.01
CA CYS A 106 7.90 3.72 -10.66
C CYS A 106 7.67 4.87 -9.70
N PHE A 107 6.71 4.74 -8.80
CA PHE A 107 6.44 5.76 -7.78
C PHE A 107 7.42 5.73 -6.60
N PHE A 108 8.28 4.72 -6.50
CA PHE A 108 9.40 4.69 -5.54
C PHE A 108 10.61 5.46 -6.04
N TYR A 109 10.65 5.88 -7.29
CA TYR A 109 11.80 6.55 -7.92
C TYR A 109 13.12 5.80 -7.68
N SER A 110 13.08 4.48 -7.68
CA SER A 110 14.16 3.62 -7.19
C SER A 110 15.51 3.90 -7.85
N GLU A 111 15.54 4.18 -9.15
CA GLU A 111 16.77 4.50 -9.88
C GLU A 111 17.11 5.98 -9.85
N ALA A 112 16.09 6.85 -9.83
CA ALA A 112 16.25 8.31 -9.93
C ALA A 112 16.43 9.01 -8.58
N ALA A 113 16.41 8.31 -7.46
CA ALA A 113 16.46 8.89 -6.13
C ALA A 113 17.80 9.58 -5.80
N GLY A 114 18.92 9.15 -6.42
CA GLY A 114 20.25 9.69 -6.18
C GLY A 114 20.87 9.29 -4.84
N TYR A 115 20.21 8.44 -4.06
CA TYR A 115 20.69 7.90 -2.78
C TYR A 115 20.18 6.47 -2.58
N VAL A 116 20.88 5.71 -1.72
CA VAL A 116 20.43 4.37 -1.31
C VAL A 116 19.72 4.48 0.04
N TYR A 117 18.49 3.97 0.09
CA TYR A 117 17.72 3.79 1.31
C TYR A 117 17.60 2.30 1.61
N GLU A 118 18.19 1.87 2.70
CA GLU A 118 18.08 0.51 3.22
C GLU A 118 18.01 0.56 4.75
N PRO A 119 16.84 0.36 5.35
CA PRO A 119 16.73 0.35 6.79
C PRO A 119 17.53 -0.83 7.37
N SER A 120 18.21 -0.59 8.51
CA SER A 120 18.89 -1.66 9.24
C SER A 120 17.87 -2.66 9.79
N LEU A 121 18.34 -3.86 10.14
CA LEU A 121 17.49 -4.90 10.74
C LEU A 121 16.80 -4.41 12.02
N GLU A 122 17.50 -3.61 12.83
CA GLU A 122 16.91 -3.02 14.04
C GLU A 122 15.83 -1.99 13.70
N GLN A 123 16.07 -1.13 12.71
CA GLN A 123 15.05 -0.19 12.22
C GLN A 123 13.80 -0.92 11.70
N VAL A 124 13.99 -2.03 10.96
CA VAL A 124 12.85 -2.88 10.53
C VAL A 124 12.07 -3.39 11.73
N ARG A 125 12.76 -3.87 12.77
CA ARG A 125 12.13 -4.33 14.01
C ARG A 125 11.33 -3.23 14.69
N GLU A 126 11.90 -2.04 14.82
CA GLU A 126 11.23 -0.89 15.41
C GLU A 126 10.00 -0.44 14.62
N MET A 127 10.09 -0.41 13.28
CA MET A 127 8.94 -0.10 12.41
C MET A 127 7.77 -1.03 12.68
N ILE A 128 8.01 -2.34 12.76
CA ILE A 128 6.95 -3.32 13.02
C ILE A 128 6.39 -3.19 14.44
N ARG A 129 7.23 -3.00 15.43
CA ARG A 129 6.80 -2.74 16.82
C ARG A 129 5.95 -1.49 16.91
N SER A 130 6.32 -0.44 16.19
CA SER A 130 5.53 0.79 16.11
C SER A 130 4.12 0.52 15.58
N VAL A 131 4.00 -0.21 14.47
CA VAL A 131 2.67 -0.57 13.92
C VAL A 131 1.86 -1.42 14.90
N LYS A 132 2.48 -2.36 15.60
CA LYS A 132 1.81 -3.21 16.60
C LYS A 132 1.20 -2.43 17.77
N LYS A 133 1.75 -1.26 18.12
CA LYS A 133 1.18 -0.37 19.15
C LYS A 133 -0.25 0.06 18.84
N GLN A 134 -0.65 0.03 17.55
CA GLN A 134 -2.03 0.29 17.15
C GLN A 134 -3.02 -0.80 17.59
N GLY A 135 -2.53 -1.92 18.14
CA GLY A 135 -3.34 -3.02 18.65
C GLY A 135 -4.03 -3.84 17.55
N VAL A 136 -3.45 -3.89 16.36
CA VAL A 136 -3.96 -4.63 15.20
C VAL A 136 -2.97 -5.66 14.71
N THR A 137 -3.49 -6.74 14.10
CA THR A 137 -2.67 -7.70 13.36
C THR A 137 -2.59 -7.23 11.92
N VAL A 138 -1.39 -7.00 11.43
CA VAL A 138 -1.16 -6.49 10.08
C VAL A 138 -0.56 -7.55 9.16
N ALA A 139 -0.89 -7.46 7.88
CA ALA A 139 -0.10 -8.08 6.83
C ALA A 139 1.09 -7.16 6.49
N VAL A 140 2.23 -7.73 6.13
CA VAL A 140 3.40 -6.97 5.69
C VAL A 140 3.77 -7.37 4.29
N GLN A 141 3.84 -6.41 3.38
CA GLN A 141 4.38 -6.57 2.05
C GLN A 141 5.79 -5.99 2.00
N ILE A 142 6.79 -6.85 1.82
CA ILE A 142 8.17 -6.42 1.58
C ILE A 142 8.24 -5.93 0.14
N THR A 143 8.63 -4.69 -0.04
CA THR A 143 8.60 -3.97 -1.32
C THR A 143 9.71 -2.93 -1.38
N GLY A 144 9.60 -1.98 -2.29
CA GLY A 144 10.55 -0.89 -2.51
C GLY A 144 10.96 -0.83 -3.98
N GLY A 145 12.27 -0.81 -4.27
CA GLY A 145 12.84 -1.13 -5.57
C GLY A 145 12.69 -2.62 -5.83
N GLU A 146 13.80 -3.37 -5.75
CA GLU A 146 13.78 -4.84 -5.85
C GLU A 146 14.31 -5.46 -4.55
N PRO A 147 13.43 -6.01 -3.69
CA PRO A 147 13.85 -6.57 -2.41
C PRO A 147 14.84 -7.73 -2.51
N LEU A 148 14.82 -8.48 -3.62
CA LEU A 148 15.77 -9.60 -3.83
C LEU A 148 17.22 -9.13 -4.00
N LEU A 149 17.48 -7.83 -4.18
CA LEU A 149 18.82 -7.26 -4.20
C LEU A 149 19.42 -7.12 -2.79
N ARG A 150 18.59 -7.19 -1.73
CA ARG A 150 19.10 -7.23 -0.34
C ARG A 150 19.64 -8.60 0.01
N GLU A 151 20.86 -8.64 0.53
CA GLU A 151 21.49 -9.89 0.95
C GLU A 151 20.89 -10.46 2.23
N ASP A 152 20.47 -9.57 3.14
CA ASP A 152 19.86 -9.87 4.43
C ASP A 152 18.32 -9.98 4.39
N LEU A 153 17.72 -10.17 3.21
CA LEU A 153 16.27 -10.30 3.05
C LEU A 153 15.67 -11.39 3.95
N PHE A 154 16.37 -12.51 4.12
CA PHE A 154 15.90 -13.58 4.99
C PHE A 154 15.90 -13.20 6.47
N ASP A 155 16.84 -12.34 6.89
CA ASP A 155 16.87 -11.83 8.26
C ASP A 155 15.71 -10.85 8.50
N ILE A 156 15.36 -10.03 7.50
CA ILE A 156 14.14 -9.21 7.55
C ILE A 156 12.91 -10.10 7.74
N ILE A 157 12.75 -11.16 6.95
CA ILE A 157 11.61 -12.08 7.05
C ILE A 157 11.58 -12.75 8.43
N ARG A 158 12.73 -13.16 8.96
CA ARG A 158 12.86 -13.73 10.30
C ARG A 158 12.37 -12.75 11.37
N ILE A 159 12.83 -11.49 11.31
CA ILE A 159 12.40 -10.43 12.24
C ILE A 159 10.88 -10.24 12.18
N LEU A 160 10.30 -10.18 11.00
CA LEU A 160 8.85 -10.06 10.86
C LEU A 160 8.11 -11.21 11.56
N ARG A 161 8.63 -12.44 11.46
CA ARG A 161 8.06 -13.62 12.14
C ARG A 161 8.23 -13.56 13.65
N GLU A 162 9.41 -13.21 14.13
CA GLU A 162 9.70 -13.01 15.56
C GLU A 162 8.78 -11.97 16.16
N GLU A 163 8.50 -10.89 15.43
CA GLU A 163 7.54 -9.86 15.83
C GLU A 163 6.06 -10.28 15.65
N GLY A 164 5.78 -11.52 15.24
CA GLY A 164 4.43 -12.09 15.18
C GLY A 164 3.63 -11.74 13.93
N VAL A 165 4.27 -11.25 12.87
CA VAL A 165 3.61 -11.02 11.58
C VAL A 165 3.28 -12.37 10.95
N ARG A 166 1.96 -12.65 10.81
CA ARG A 166 1.48 -13.93 10.26
C ARG A 166 1.44 -13.97 8.75
N HIS A 167 1.14 -12.84 8.12
CA HIS A 167 1.02 -12.73 6.68
C HIS A 167 2.12 -11.82 6.14
N ILE A 168 3.08 -12.42 5.41
CA ILE A 168 4.18 -11.71 4.78
C ILE A 168 4.07 -11.95 3.27
N GLN A 169 4.15 -10.88 2.50
CA GLN A 169 4.18 -10.91 1.04
C GLN A 169 5.54 -10.40 0.58
N LEU A 170 6.05 -10.93 -0.52
CA LEU A 170 7.22 -10.42 -1.22
C LEU A 170 6.79 -9.90 -2.59
N ASN A 171 6.99 -8.61 -2.81
CA ASN A 171 6.75 -7.96 -4.09
C ASN A 171 8.08 -7.83 -4.83
N THR A 172 8.25 -8.58 -5.91
CA THR A 172 9.51 -8.66 -6.66
C THR A 172 9.26 -8.62 -8.16
N ASN A 173 10.21 -8.08 -8.92
CA ASN A 173 10.22 -8.16 -10.38
C ASN A 173 10.65 -9.55 -10.88
N GLY A 174 11.23 -10.37 -10.02
CA GLY A 174 11.62 -11.76 -10.31
C GLY A 174 12.88 -11.95 -11.14
N LEU A 175 13.57 -10.89 -11.59
CA LEU A 175 14.74 -11.00 -12.47
C LEU A 175 15.88 -11.78 -11.83
N LYS A 176 16.21 -11.49 -10.57
CA LYS A 176 17.27 -12.23 -9.85
C LYS A 176 16.92 -13.72 -9.77
N PHE A 177 15.65 -14.03 -9.54
CA PHE A 177 15.15 -15.40 -9.48
C PHE A 177 15.22 -16.09 -10.85
N ALA A 178 14.80 -15.40 -11.92
CA ALA A 178 14.88 -15.90 -13.28
C ALA A 178 16.33 -16.18 -13.71
N ARG A 179 17.25 -15.24 -13.43
CA ARG A 179 18.69 -15.44 -13.70
C ARG A 179 19.24 -16.65 -12.96
N LEU A 180 18.90 -16.81 -11.68
CA LEU A 180 19.32 -17.96 -10.89
C LEU A 180 18.75 -19.27 -11.46
N TYR A 181 17.49 -19.27 -11.92
CA TYR A 181 16.87 -20.45 -12.53
C TYR A 181 17.57 -20.86 -13.85
N LEU A 182 17.97 -19.88 -14.65
CA LEU A 182 18.66 -20.15 -15.93
C LEU A 182 20.09 -20.66 -15.72
N SER A 183 20.80 -20.19 -14.69
CA SER A 183 22.18 -20.59 -14.42
C SER A 183 22.28 -21.85 -13.54
N GLU A 184 21.47 -21.96 -12.51
CA GLU A 184 21.52 -22.99 -11.47
C GLU A 184 20.10 -23.40 -11.04
N PRO A 185 19.35 -24.13 -11.89
CA PRO A 185 17.91 -24.41 -11.65
C PRO A 185 17.64 -25.13 -10.33
N VAL A 186 18.54 -26.00 -9.88
CA VAL A 186 18.40 -26.71 -8.60
C VAL A 186 18.45 -25.72 -7.42
N LYS A 187 19.40 -24.79 -7.44
CA LYS A 187 19.48 -23.73 -6.41
C LYS A 187 18.28 -22.81 -6.43
N ALA A 188 17.77 -22.48 -7.62
CA ALA A 188 16.56 -21.65 -7.74
C ALA A 188 15.33 -22.33 -7.11
N ILE A 189 15.17 -23.63 -7.36
CA ILE A 189 14.11 -24.44 -6.76
C ILE A 189 14.28 -24.52 -5.24
N GLU A 190 15.49 -24.71 -4.75
CA GLU A 190 15.77 -24.72 -3.32
C GLU A 190 15.47 -23.37 -2.67
N TYR A 191 15.90 -22.28 -3.29
CA TYR A 191 15.60 -20.91 -2.86
C TYR A 191 14.09 -20.67 -2.80
N ALA A 192 13.33 -21.08 -3.81
CA ALA A 192 11.89 -21.01 -3.83
C ALA A 192 11.24 -21.85 -2.71
N ARG A 193 11.77 -23.05 -2.45
CA ARG A 193 11.31 -23.92 -1.35
C ARG A 193 11.61 -23.31 0.02
N ILE A 194 12.76 -22.66 0.20
CA ILE A 194 13.10 -21.96 1.44
C ILE A 194 12.11 -20.82 1.66
N LEU A 195 11.87 -20.00 0.65
CA LEU A 195 10.84 -18.97 0.70
C LEU A 195 9.49 -19.58 1.05
N ARG A 196 9.12 -20.69 0.43
CA ARG A 196 7.84 -21.37 0.67
C ARG A 196 7.73 -21.97 2.07
N ASN A 197 8.58 -22.88 2.42
CA ASN A 197 8.38 -23.77 3.56
C ASN A 197 8.71 -23.13 4.90
N LYS A 198 9.70 -22.25 4.93
CA LYS A 198 10.13 -21.59 6.17
C LYS A 198 9.37 -20.31 6.48
N TRP A 199 8.82 -19.61 5.45
CA TRP A 199 8.47 -18.22 5.63
C TRP A 199 7.07 -17.83 5.15
N PHE A 200 6.51 -18.51 4.12
CA PHE A 200 5.24 -18.12 3.54
C PHE A 200 4.21 -19.25 3.60
N LYS A 201 3.13 -19.10 4.35
CA LYS A 201 1.98 -20.01 4.30
C LYS A 201 1.03 -19.73 3.13
N HIS A 202 1.05 -18.53 2.57
CA HIS A 202 0.25 -18.11 1.40
C HIS A 202 1.07 -17.19 0.51
N TYR A 203 1.04 -17.43 -0.81
CA TYR A 203 1.80 -16.66 -1.80
C TYR A 203 0.95 -15.65 -2.52
N LEU A 204 1.52 -14.46 -2.72
CA LEU A 204 1.30 -13.66 -3.90
C LEU A 204 2.67 -13.20 -4.43
N LEU A 205 3.29 -14.00 -5.29
CA LEU A 205 4.32 -13.50 -6.18
C LEU A 205 3.59 -12.64 -7.22
N LYS A 206 3.55 -11.35 -7.03
CA LYS A 206 3.10 -10.42 -8.06
C LYS A 206 4.29 -10.19 -9.00
N PHE A 207 4.33 -10.94 -10.10
CA PHE A 207 5.19 -10.59 -11.23
C PHE A 207 4.60 -9.35 -11.91
N ARG A 208 5.36 -8.30 -11.95
CA ARG A 208 5.03 -7.11 -12.72
C ARG A 208 5.81 -7.19 -14.03
N TRP A 209 5.13 -7.56 -15.10
CA TRP A 209 5.71 -7.50 -16.43
C TRP A 209 5.65 -6.05 -16.90
N SER A 210 6.80 -5.47 -17.23
CA SER A 210 6.85 -4.28 -18.08
C SER A 210 7.09 -4.78 -19.49
N ASN A 211 6.10 -4.63 -20.37
CA ASN A 211 6.39 -4.65 -21.80
C ASN A 211 7.17 -3.36 -22.10
N SER A 212 8.44 -3.51 -22.43
CA SER A 212 9.29 -2.47 -23.03
C SER A 212 8.82 -2.18 -24.43
#